data_67dddd61feeb878b95aae7877bd183bf
#
_entry.id   67dddd61feeb878b95aae7877bd183bf
#
_cell.length_a   1.000
_cell.length_b   1.000
_cell.length_c   1.000
_cell.angle_alpha   90.00
_cell.angle_beta   90.00
_cell.angle_gamma   90.00
#
_symmetry.space_group_name_H-M   'P 1'
#
loop_
_entity.id
_entity.type
_entity.pdbx_description
1 polymer ?
#
loop_
_entity_poly.entity_id
_entity_poly.type
_entity_poly.pdbx_seq_one_letter_code
_entity_poly.pdbx_strand_id
1 'polypeptide(L)'
;MSEALRLENVARRYRQGTGTLEVFRNVSFTLRPGELVALVGPSGAGKSSLLHMAGLLEAPSEGEVYIGGAAASLLPDAERTRIRRDTIGFVYQFHHLLPEFSALENVVMPQRIAGRKRADAERDATHILTHLGLGERLTHRPSQLSGGEQQRVAMARALANRPRILLADEPTGNLDTRTASGVFDALVDLVRAEGLAALVATHNLELAARMDRALILHEGKLLDGGKLGARQPA
;
A
#
# COMPACT_ATOMS: atom_id res chain seq x y z
N MET A 1 -8.25 -2.24 -21.66
CA MET A 1 -8.62 -1.89 -20.28
C MET A 1 -7.46 -1.10 -19.70
N SER A 2 -7.72 0.04 -19.05
CA SER A 2 -6.65 0.87 -18.45
C SER A 2 -6.01 0.13 -17.27
N GLU A 3 -4.68 0.14 -17.21
CA GLU A 3 -3.91 -0.35 -16.06
C GLU A 3 -3.67 0.81 -15.07
N ALA A 4 -3.71 0.53 -13.76
CA ALA A 4 -3.35 1.51 -12.75
C ALA A 4 -1.83 1.45 -12.46
N LEU A 5 -1.32 0.23 -12.32
CA LEU A 5 0.09 -0.07 -12.09
C LEU A 5 0.49 -1.29 -12.93
N ARG A 6 1.65 -1.23 -13.58
CA ARG A 6 2.28 -2.39 -14.22
C ARG A 6 3.78 -2.41 -13.91
N LEU A 7 4.27 -3.55 -13.51
CA LEU A 7 5.68 -3.85 -13.45
C LEU A 7 6.03 -4.75 -14.65
N GLU A 8 7.16 -4.48 -15.30
CA GLU A 8 7.61 -5.22 -16.46
C GLU A 8 9.07 -5.63 -16.31
N ASN A 9 9.31 -6.95 -16.19
CA ASN A 9 10.61 -7.58 -16.06
C ASN A 9 11.51 -6.95 -14.99
N VAL A 10 10.92 -6.50 -13.87
CA VAL A 10 11.70 -5.84 -12.82
C VAL A 10 12.55 -6.84 -12.05
N ALA A 11 13.76 -6.39 -11.71
CA ALA A 11 14.68 -7.12 -10.84
C ALA A 11 15.14 -6.22 -9.68
N ARG A 12 15.47 -6.85 -8.56
CA ARG A 12 16.09 -6.17 -7.41
C ARG A 12 17.35 -6.86 -6.97
N ARG A 13 18.45 -6.10 -6.96
CA ARG A 13 19.77 -6.53 -6.49
C ARG A 13 20.34 -5.51 -5.53
N TYR A 14 20.96 -6.00 -4.48
CA TYR A 14 21.71 -5.19 -3.52
C TYR A 14 23.19 -5.55 -3.59
N ARG A 15 24.08 -4.56 -3.51
CA ARG A 15 25.50 -4.81 -3.31
C ARG A 15 25.74 -5.18 -1.85
N GLN A 16 26.39 -6.32 -1.61
CA GLN A 16 26.72 -6.80 -0.27
C GLN A 16 28.20 -7.19 -0.25
N GLY A 17 29.04 -6.28 0.26
CA GLY A 17 30.51 -6.45 0.20
C GLY A 17 31.02 -6.58 -1.24
N THR A 18 31.71 -7.67 -1.56
CA THR A 18 32.19 -7.98 -2.93
C THR A 18 31.18 -8.73 -3.78
N GLY A 19 30.02 -9.12 -3.20
CA GLY A 19 28.98 -9.88 -3.87
C GLY A 19 27.73 -9.06 -4.20
N THR A 20 26.79 -9.71 -4.89
CA THR A 20 25.46 -9.17 -5.19
C THR A 20 24.42 -10.12 -4.65
N LEU A 21 23.51 -9.61 -3.82
CA LEU A 21 22.32 -10.31 -3.39
C LEU A 21 21.19 -10.00 -4.36
N GLU A 22 20.74 -11.00 -5.12
CA GLU A 22 19.54 -10.90 -5.94
C GLU A 22 18.32 -11.30 -5.10
N VAL A 23 17.39 -10.35 -4.93
CA VAL A 23 16.15 -10.58 -4.17
C VAL A 23 15.10 -11.21 -5.04
N PHE A 24 14.93 -10.69 -6.26
CA PHE A 24 14.06 -11.26 -7.29
C PHE A 24 14.47 -10.76 -8.68
N ARG A 25 14.00 -11.46 -9.70
CA ARG A 25 14.24 -11.13 -11.12
C ARG A 25 13.05 -11.47 -11.99
N ASN A 26 12.96 -10.79 -13.15
CA ASN A 26 11.92 -11.01 -14.16
C ASN A 26 10.50 -10.97 -13.59
N VAL A 27 10.26 -10.08 -12.61
CA VAL A 27 8.93 -9.92 -12.01
C VAL A 27 8.09 -9.03 -12.90
N SER A 28 6.93 -9.55 -13.32
CA SER A 28 5.95 -8.80 -14.12
C SER A 28 4.55 -9.06 -13.59
N PHE A 29 3.77 -8.00 -13.40
CA PHE A 29 2.34 -8.08 -13.09
C PHE A 29 1.65 -6.75 -13.40
N THR A 30 0.33 -6.78 -13.43
CA THR A 30 -0.51 -5.60 -13.64
C THR A 30 -1.59 -5.54 -12.57
N LEU A 31 -1.86 -4.34 -12.04
CA LEU A 31 -3.04 -4.04 -11.23
C LEU A 31 -4.02 -3.22 -12.04
N ARG A 32 -5.29 -3.59 -11.98
CA ARG A 32 -6.38 -2.86 -12.62
C ARG A 32 -7.11 -1.97 -11.61
N PRO A 33 -7.72 -0.86 -12.06
CA PRO A 33 -8.59 -0.07 -11.19
C PRO A 33 -9.68 -0.95 -10.54
N GLY A 34 -9.90 -0.76 -9.24
CA GLY A 34 -10.86 -1.54 -8.45
C GLY A 34 -10.41 -2.95 -8.06
N GLU A 35 -9.21 -3.36 -8.46
CA GLU A 35 -8.68 -4.69 -8.16
C GLU A 35 -7.93 -4.69 -6.81
N LEU A 36 -8.25 -5.64 -5.95
CA LEU A 36 -7.58 -5.88 -4.67
C LEU A 36 -6.77 -7.17 -4.77
N VAL A 37 -5.45 -7.06 -4.78
CA VAL A 37 -4.50 -8.16 -5.00
C VAL A 37 -3.65 -8.42 -3.76
N ALA A 38 -3.58 -9.68 -3.34
CA ALA A 38 -2.66 -10.12 -2.31
C ALA A 38 -1.25 -10.34 -2.90
N LEU A 39 -0.22 -9.93 -2.19
CA LEU A 39 1.16 -10.33 -2.42
C LEU A 39 1.60 -11.23 -1.27
N VAL A 40 1.68 -12.52 -1.50
CA VAL A 40 2.01 -13.51 -0.47
C VAL A 40 3.40 -14.10 -0.68
N GLY A 41 4.01 -14.57 0.38
CA GLY A 41 5.33 -15.20 0.36
C GLY A 41 5.94 -15.24 1.76
N PRO A 42 6.97 -16.06 1.97
CA PRO A 42 7.63 -16.18 3.26
C PRO A 42 8.27 -14.85 3.70
N SER A 43 8.61 -14.74 4.99
CA SER A 43 9.38 -13.60 5.49
C SER A 43 10.73 -13.53 4.75
N GLY A 44 11.15 -12.33 4.40
CA GLY A 44 12.39 -12.14 3.63
C GLY A 44 12.30 -12.42 2.13
N ALA A 45 11.16 -12.84 1.58
CA ALA A 45 11.00 -13.11 0.13
C ALA A 45 11.13 -11.85 -0.76
N GLY A 46 11.15 -10.65 -0.18
CA GLY A 46 11.26 -9.40 -0.94
C GLY A 46 9.95 -8.66 -1.20
N LYS A 47 8.86 -9.02 -0.49
CA LYS A 47 7.53 -8.38 -0.65
C LYS A 47 7.60 -6.86 -0.45
N SER A 48 8.23 -6.40 0.64
CA SER A 48 8.41 -4.96 0.91
C SER A 48 9.24 -4.27 -0.17
N SER A 49 10.33 -4.90 -0.64
CA SER A 49 11.15 -4.36 -1.74
C SER A 49 10.33 -4.23 -3.03
N LEU A 50 9.44 -5.19 -3.32
CA LEU A 50 8.56 -5.13 -4.48
C LEU A 50 7.55 -3.99 -4.34
N LEU A 51 6.94 -3.80 -3.15
CA LEU A 51 6.06 -2.68 -2.85
C LEU A 51 6.77 -1.32 -2.95
N HIS A 52 8.00 -1.22 -2.46
CA HIS A 52 8.81 0.01 -2.54
C HIS A 52 9.09 0.40 -4.00
N MET A 53 9.42 -0.57 -4.86
CA MET A 53 9.59 -0.29 -6.28
C MET A 53 8.27 0.05 -6.97
N ALA A 54 7.20 -0.71 -6.71
CA ALA A 54 5.87 -0.43 -7.22
C ALA A 54 5.40 0.99 -6.84
N GLY A 55 5.81 1.46 -5.67
CA GLY A 55 5.52 2.78 -5.14
C GLY A 55 6.55 3.86 -5.48
N LEU A 56 7.51 3.59 -6.37
CA LEU A 56 8.56 4.53 -6.79
C LEU A 56 9.44 5.07 -5.65
N LEU A 57 9.49 4.38 -4.51
CA LEU A 57 10.41 4.70 -3.41
C LEU A 57 11.84 4.27 -3.76
N GLU A 58 11.97 3.17 -4.50
CA GLU A 58 13.24 2.64 -4.98
C GLU A 58 13.16 2.40 -6.49
N ALA A 59 14.25 2.63 -7.20
CA ALA A 59 14.34 2.26 -8.60
C ALA A 59 14.61 0.76 -8.74
N PRO A 60 14.06 0.08 -9.76
CA PRO A 60 14.43 -1.29 -10.06
C PRO A 60 15.88 -1.38 -10.53
N SER A 61 16.53 -2.53 -10.34
CA SER A 61 17.86 -2.81 -10.90
C SER A 61 17.79 -3.09 -12.39
N GLU A 62 16.67 -3.63 -12.88
CA GLU A 62 16.32 -3.89 -14.27
C GLU A 62 14.79 -3.80 -14.41
N GLY A 63 14.32 -3.59 -15.64
CA GLY A 63 12.90 -3.49 -15.96
C GLY A 63 12.32 -2.10 -15.70
N GLU A 64 11.00 -1.99 -15.75
CA GLU A 64 10.30 -0.71 -15.67
C GLU A 64 9.01 -0.81 -14.85
N VAL A 65 8.66 0.29 -14.19
CA VAL A 65 7.39 0.48 -13.47
C VAL A 65 6.56 1.52 -14.22
N TYR A 66 5.32 1.14 -14.56
CA TYR A 66 4.37 2.01 -15.25
C TYR A 66 3.25 2.40 -14.29
N ILE A 67 2.95 3.69 -14.23
CA ILE A 67 1.82 4.25 -13.48
C ILE A 67 0.84 4.85 -14.47
N GLY A 68 -0.39 4.33 -14.52
CA GLY A 68 -1.41 4.77 -15.47
C GLY A 68 -0.96 4.64 -16.93
N GLY A 69 -0.14 3.64 -17.26
CA GLY A 69 0.40 3.38 -18.59
C GLY A 69 1.68 4.16 -18.94
N ALA A 70 2.15 5.09 -18.10
CA ALA A 70 3.37 5.85 -18.33
C ALA A 70 4.55 5.27 -17.54
N ALA A 71 5.72 5.12 -18.19
CA ALA A 71 6.97 4.72 -17.54
C ALA A 71 7.36 5.72 -16.46
N ALA A 72 7.67 5.25 -15.26
CA ALA A 72 7.82 6.11 -14.09
C ALA A 72 9.08 5.83 -13.26
N SER A 73 9.71 4.65 -13.36
CA SER A 73 10.80 4.27 -12.45
C SER A 73 12.09 5.06 -12.66
N LEU A 74 12.36 5.52 -13.87
CA LEU A 74 13.55 6.27 -14.25
C LEU A 74 13.32 7.79 -14.37
N LEU A 75 12.13 8.28 -14.03
CA LEU A 75 11.85 9.72 -13.99
C LEU A 75 12.73 10.43 -12.94
N PRO A 76 13.00 11.74 -13.12
CA PRO A 76 13.64 12.56 -12.10
C PRO A 76 12.93 12.46 -10.74
N ASP A 77 13.68 12.56 -9.64
CA ASP A 77 13.12 12.35 -8.28
C ASP A 77 11.95 13.29 -7.96
N ALA A 78 11.99 14.53 -8.43
CA ALA A 78 10.89 15.48 -8.26
C ALA A 78 9.58 15.00 -8.91
N GLU A 79 9.66 14.37 -10.09
CA GLU A 79 8.49 13.80 -10.78
C GLU A 79 7.98 12.53 -10.09
N ARG A 80 8.88 11.63 -9.69
CA ARG A 80 8.51 10.44 -8.90
C ARG A 80 7.85 10.85 -7.57
N THR A 81 8.36 11.90 -6.92
CA THR A 81 7.78 12.45 -5.68
C THR A 81 6.38 13.00 -5.93
N ARG A 82 6.15 13.70 -7.05
CA ARG A 82 4.82 14.17 -7.43
C ARG A 82 3.85 13.00 -7.66
N ILE A 83 4.28 11.97 -8.39
CA ILE A 83 3.45 10.77 -8.63
C ILE A 83 3.10 10.09 -7.31
N ARG A 84 4.08 9.88 -6.41
CA ARG A 84 3.83 9.30 -5.07
C ARG A 84 2.80 10.11 -4.29
N ARG A 85 2.97 11.43 -4.25
CA ARG A 85 2.08 12.35 -3.52
C ARG A 85 0.64 12.32 -4.05
N ASP A 86 0.47 12.28 -5.37
CA ASP A 86 -0.82 12.54 -6.02
C ASP A 86 -1.55 11.24 -6.43
N THR A 87 -0.83 10.11 -6.53
CA THR A 87 -1.38 8.90 -7.16
C THR A 87 -1.28 7.65 -6.27
N ILE A 88 -0.35 7.62 -5.30
CA ILE A 88 -0.04 6.42 -4.52
C ILE A 88 -0.27 6.67 -3.04
N GLY A 89 -1.08 5.84 -2.40
CA GLY A 89 -1.20 5.75 -0.96
C GLY A 89 -0.38 4.60 -0.39
N PHE A 90 0.30 4.82 0.74
CA PHE A 90 1.06 3.79 1.44
C PHE A 90 0.50 3.53 2.83
N VAL A 91 0.31 2.24 3.16
CA VAL A 91 0.03 1.75 4.50
C VAL A 91 1.13 0.77 4.89
N TYR A 92 1.74 0.99 6.04
CA TYR A 92 2.84 0.15 6.55
C TYR A 92 2.39 -0.67 7.76
N GLN A 93 3.15 -1.72 8.06
CA GLN A 93 2.97 -2.54 9.25
C GLN A 93 3.12 -1.73 10.55
N PHE A 94 4.13 -0.86 10.62
CA PHE A 94 4.23 0.18 11.63
C PHE A 94 3.51 1.42 11.12
N HIS A 95 2.64 1.99 11.92
CA HIS A 95 1.75 3.08 11.50
C HIS A 95 2.49 4.34 11.03
N HIS A 96 3.73 4.56 11.52
CA HIS A 96 4.56 5.74 11.24
C HIS A 96 3.79 7.06 11.35
N LEU A 97 2.89 7.14 12.35
CA LEU A 97 2.21 8.39 12.67
C LEU A 97 3.19 9.35 13.31
N LEU A 98 3.01 10.64 13.02
CA LEU A 98 3.76 11.71 13.65
C LEU A 98 3.24 11.86 15.09
N PRO A 99 4.06 11.59 16.13
CA PRO A 99 3.57 11.45 17.49
C PRO A 99 3.13 12.79 18.13
N GLU A 100 3.64 13.92 17.62
CA GLU A 100 3.29 15.26 18.05
C GLU A 100 1.96 15.75 17.47
N PHE A 101 1.48 15.11 16.39
CA PHE A 101 0.28 15.49 15.66
C PHE A 101 -0.90 14.63 16.12
N SER A 102 -2.10 15.23 16.17
CA SER A 102 -3.35 14.52 16.36
C SER A 102 -3.68 13.60 15.17
N ALA A 103 -4.69 12.76 15.32
CA ALA A 103 -5.23 11.93 14.23
C ALA A 103 -5.60 12.79 13.01
N LEU A 104 -6.32 13.89 13.24
CA LEU A 104 -6.70 14.84 12.20
C LEU A 104 -5.48 15.44 11.50
N GLU A 105 -4.52 15.94 12.27
CA GLU A 105 -3.31 16.59 11.72
C GLU A 105 -2.45 15.61 10.92
N ASN A 106 -2.33 14.35 11.32
CA ASN A 106 -1.65 13.31 10.55
C ASN A 106 -2.26 13.12 9.15
N VAL A 107 -3.58 13.25 9.01
CA VAL A 107 -4.30 13.10 7.73
C VAL A 107 -4.33 14.40 6.93
N VAL A 108 -4.31 15.55 7.60
CA VAL A 108 -4.23 16.88 6.97
C VAL A 108 -2.87 17.12 6.34
N MET A 109 -1.78 16.64 6.95
CA MET A 109 -0.40 16.93 6.54
C MET A 109 -0.12 16.63 5.05
N PRO A 110 -0.38 15.43 4.50
CA PRO A 110 -0.12 15.16 3.08
C PRO A 110 -0.91 16.06 2.14
N GLN A 111 -2.11 16.46 2.51
CA GLN A 111 -2.93 17.39 1.73
C GLN A 111 -2.33 18.82 1.72
N ARG A 112 -1.78 19.25 2.86
CA ARG A 112 -1.07 20.54 2.97
C ARG A 112 0.21 20.55 2.13
N ILE A 113 0.96 19.45 2.12
CA ILE A 113 2.13 19.26 1.26
C ILE A 113 1.74 19.30 -0.23
N ALA A 114 0.54 18.80 -0.58
CA ALA A 114 -0.02 18.89 -1.92
C ALA A 114 -0.56 20.30 -2.28
N GLY A 115 -0.45 21.28 -1.36
CA GLY A 115 -0.85 22.68 -1.61
C GLY A 115 -2.32 22.99 -1.32
N ARG A 116 -3.11 22.04 -0.77
CA ARG A 116 -4.53 22.29 -0.45
C ARG A 116 -4.67 23.32 0.68
N LYS A 117 -5.72 24.12 0.65
CA LYS A 117 -6.04 25.06 1.74
C LYS A 117 -6.34 24.28 3.02
N ARG A 118 -5.97 24.84 4.17
CA ARG A 118 -6.11 24.20 5.48
C ARG A 118 -7.55 23.77 5.77
N ALA A 119 -8.51 24.68 5.59
CA ALA A 119 -9.92 24.39 5.85
C ALA A 119 -10.49 23.25 4.98
N ASP A 120 -10.06 23.15 3.72
CA ASP A 120 -10.48 22.06 2.82
C ASP A 120 -9.84 20.73 3.23
N ALA A 121 -8.56 20.76 3.62
CA ALA A 121 -7.84 19.57 4.10
C ALA A 121 -8.43 19.04 5.42
N GLU A 122 -8.76 19.92 6.36
CA GLU A 122 -9.37 19.56 7.64
C GLU A 122 -10.79 18.96 7.43
N ARG A 123 -11.59 19.53 6.56
CA ARG A 123 -12.91 18.99 6.22
C ARG A 123 -12.83 17.60 5.62
N ASP A 124 -11.97 17.40 4.63
CA ASP A 124 -11.80 16.11 3.97
C ASP A 124 -11.18 15.07 4.91
N ALA A 125 -10.18 15.44 5.70
CA ALA A 125 -9.57 14.56 6.71
C ALA A 125 -10.60 14.14 7.78
N THR A 126 -11.43 15.06 8.25
CA THR A 126 -12.53 14.76 9.20
C THR A 126 -13.51 13.74 8.58
N HIS A 127 -13.88 13.94 7.33
CA HIS A 127 -14.78 13.02 6.62
C HIS A 127 -14.20 11.61 6.53
N ILE A 128 -12.95 11.47 6.10
CA ILE A 128 -12.26 10.16 5.98
C ILE A 128 -12.15 9.49 7.35
N LEU A 129 -11.72 10.22 8.38
CA LEU A 129 -11.57 9.68 9.73
C LEU A 129 -12.90 9.25 10.33
N THR A 130 -13.97 10.03 10.13
CA THR A 130 -15.32 9.68 10.59
C THR A 130 -15.82 8.41 9.90
N HIS A 131 -15.61 8.28 8.61
CA HIS A 131 -15.94 7.06 7.85
C HIS A 131 -15.22 5.81 8.37
N LEU A 132 -13.99 5.99 8.85
CA LEU A 132 -13.20 4.93 9.50
C LEU A 132 -13.54 4.72 11.00
N GLY A 133 -14.62 5.33 11.51
CA GLY A 133 -15.05 5.20 12.89
C GLY A 133 -14.19 5.95 13.90
N LEU A 134 -13.50 7.01 13.47
CA LEU A 134 -12.58 7.81 14.30
C LEU A 134 -13.09 9.25 14.53
N GLY A 135 -14.38 9.52 14.32
CA GLY A 135 -14.96 10.85 14.51
C GLY A 135 -14.75 11.44 15.91
N GLU A 136 -14.79 10.59 16.94
CA GLU A 136 -14.53 10.98 18.34
C GLU A 136 -13.04 11.00 18.72
N ARG A 137 -12.15 10.70 17.77
CA ARG A 137 -10.71 10.58 17.98
C ARG A 137 -9.89 11.64 17.25
N LEU A 138 -10.51 12.60 16.59
CA LEU A 138 -9.84 13.58 15.71
C LEU A 138 -8.69 14.33 16.40
N THR A 139 -8.87 14.70 17.66
CA THR A 139 -7.88 15.46 18.47
C THR A 139 -6.91 14.57 19.23
N HIS A 140 -7.11 13.24 19.25
CA HIS A 140 -6.24 12.32 19.97
C HIS A 140 -4.89 12.20 19.27
N ARG A 141 -3.83 12.17 20.06
CA ARG A 141 -2.47 11.86 19.59
C ARG A 141 -2.26 10.35 19.50
N PRO A 142 -1.28 9.86 18.73
CA PRO A 142 -1.01 8.43 18.57
C PRO A 142 -0.91 7.68 19.91
N SER A 143 -0.29 8.26 20.93
CA SER A 143 -0.17 7.65 22.26
C SER A 143 -1.51 7.44 23.00
N GLN A 144 -2.58 8.07 22.55
CA GLN A 144 -3.92 8.00 23.11
C GLN A 144 -4.84 7.07 22.32
N LEU A 145 -4.33 6.47 21.24
CA LEU A 145 -5.05 5.62 20.32
C LEU A 145 -4.62 4.15 20.50
N SER A 146 -5.56 3.22 20.42
CA SER A 146 -5.27 1.79 20.30
C SER A 146 -4.52 1.48 19.00
N GLY A 147 -3.83 0.35 18.91
CA GLY A 147 -3.12 -0.06 17.70
C GLY A 147 -4.01 -0.10 16.46
N GLY A 148 -5.25 -0.59 16.58
CA GLY A 148 -6.21 -0.60 15.49
C GLY A 148 -6.70 0.80 15.10
N GLU A 149 -6.88 1.72 16.06
CA GLU A 149 -7.19 3.14 15.77
C GLU A 149 -6.02 3.82 15.07
N GLN A 150 -4.78 3.59 15.53
CA GLN A 150 -3.57 4.11 14.86
C GLN A 150 -3.47 3.62 13.41
N GLN A 151 -3.77 2.33 13.17
CA GLN A 151 -3.75 1.77 11.82
C GLN A 151 -4.83 2.40 10.93
N ARG A 152 -6.05 2.62 11.45
CA ARG A 152 -7.09 3.34 10.71
C ARG A 152 -6.71 4.79 10.42
N VAL A 153 -6.00 5.48 11.32
CA VAL A 153 -5.42 6.81 11.03
C VAL A 153 -4.38 6.73 9.91
N ALA A 154 -3.49 5.71 9.91
CA ALA A 154 -2.52 5.50 8.85
C ALA A 154 -3.19 5.23 7.49
N MET A 155 -4.28 4.47 7.48
CA MET A 155 -5.11 4.25 6.28
C MET A 155 -5.76 5.57 5.81
N ALA A 156 -6.35 6.34 6.72
CA ALA A 156 -6.91 7.67 6.40
C ALA A 156 -5.84 8.59 5.77
N ARG A 157 -4.62 8.59 6.32
CA ARG A 157 -3.49 9.36 5.80
C ARG A 157 -3.09 8.91 4.40
N ALA A 158 -3.07 7.60 4.14
CA ALA A 158 -2.76 7.06 2.82
C ALA A 158 -3.77 7.50 1.75
N LEU A 159 -5.02 7.73 2.13
CA LEU A 159 -6.12 8.14 1.25
C LEU A 159 -6.29 9.65 1.13
N ALA A 160 -5.57 10.44 1.93
CA ALA A 160 -5.77 11.87 2.08
C ALA A 160 -5.73 12.67 0.76
N ASN A 161 -4.88 12.25 -0.18
CA ASN A 161 -4.74 12.87 -1.50
C ASN A 161 -5.57 12.16 -2.60
N ARG A 162 -6.50 11.28 -2.23
CA ARG A 162 -7.35 10.52 -3.17
C ARG A 162 -6.53 9.76 -4.20
N PRO A 163 -5.62 8.87 -3.77
CA PRO A 163 -4.76 8.12 -4.67
C PRO A 163 -5.59 7.21 -5.60
N ARG A 164 -4.95 6.72 -6.66
CA ARG A 164 -5.52 5.68 -7.54
C ARG A 164 -5.00 4.29 -7.19
N ILE A 165 -3.86 4.24 -6.50
CA ILE A 165 -3.15 3.02 -6.13
C ILE A 165 -2.95 3.02 -4.63
N LEU A 166 -3.25 1.91 -3.98
CA LEU A 166 -2.96 1.68 -2.57
C LEU A 166 -1.96 0.52 -2.44
N LEU A 167 -0.84 0.78 -1.80
CA LEU A 167 0.17 -0.21 -1.47
C LEU A 167 0.19 -0.41 0.04
N ALA A 168 -0.05 -1.64 0.50
CA ALA A 168 -0.08 -1.95 1.91
C ALA A 168 0.92 -3.07 2.23
N ASP A 169 1.84 -2.81 3.16
CA ASP A 169 2.82 -3.77 3.63
C ASP A 169 2.44 -4.27 5.02
N GLU A 170 1.95 -5.51 5.11
CA GLU A 170 1.50 -6.17 6.35
C GLU A 170 0.59 -5.27 7.21
N PRO A 171 -0.50 -4.69 6.66
CA PRO A 171 -1.26 -3.61 7.31
C PRO A 171 -1.93 -4.03 8.62
N THR A 172 -1.93 -5.30 8.95
CA THR A 172 -2.50 -5.85 10.19
C THR A 172 -1.51 -6.68 11.01
N GLY A 173 -0.23 -6.73 10.59
CA GLY A 173 0.77 -7.64 11.15
C GLY A 173 1.11 -7.42 12.63
N ASN A 174 0.84 -6.23 13.18
CA ASN A 174 1.11 -5.88 14.59
C ASN A 174 -0.15 -5.87 15.45
N LEU A 175 -1.28 -6.37 14.94
CA LEU A 175 -2.57 -6.35 15.62
C LEU A 175 -2.96 -7.76 16.09
N ASP A 176 -3.73 -7.86 17.16
CA ASP A 176 -4.39 -9.11 17.53
C ASP A 176 -5.42 -9.52 16.45
N THR A 177 -5.74 -10.80 16.38
CA THR A 177 -6.57 -11.39 15.33
C THR A 177 -7.93 -10.69 15.15
N ARG A 178 -8.60 -10.32 16.26
CA ARG A 178 -9.91 -9.68 16.20
C ARG A 178 -9.81 -8.25 15.63
N THR A 179 -8.86 -7.47 16.13
CA THR A 179 -8.59 -6.11 15.66
C THR A 179 -8.11 -6.13 14.20
N ALA A 180 -7.25 -7.09 13.83
CA ALA A 180 -6.76 -7.28 12.47
C ALA A 180 -7.89 -7.48 11.46
N SER A 181 -8.89 -8.33 11.78
CA SER A 181 -10.04 -8.54 10.89
C SER A 181 -10.82 -7.25 10.68
N GLY A 182 -11.15 -6.51 11.73
CA GLY A 182 -11.90 -5.26 11.60
C GLY A 182 -11.15 -4.16 10.85
N VAL A 183 -9.83 -4.07 11.01
CA VAL A 183 -8.99 -3.13 10.22
C VAL A 183 -8.93 -3.56 8.75
N PHE A 184 -8.83 -4.87 8.50
CA PHE A 184 -8.83 -5.38 7.13
C PHE A 184 -10.18 -5.18 6.43
N ASP A 185 -11.30 -5.37 7.14
CA ASP A 185 -12.64 -5.08 6.63
C ASP A 185 -12.75 -3.62 6.18
N ALA A 186 -12.32 -2.70 7.03
CA ALA A 186 -12.30 -1.28 6.69
C ALA A 186 -11.42 -0.97 5.47
N LEU A 187 -10.28 -1.67 5.31
CA LEU A 187 -9.42 -1.54 4.13
C LEU A 187 -10.12 -2.00 2.86
N VAL A 188 -10.77 -3.18 2.89
CA VAL A 188 -11.52 -3.72 1.74
C VAL A 188 -12.64 -2.78 1.34
N ASP A 189 -13.43 -2.31 2.31
CA ASP A 189 -14.55 -1.40 2.08
C ASP A 189 -14.08 -0.11 1.40
N LEU A 190 -12.97 0.47 1.87
CA LEU A 190 -12.37 1.66 1.28
C LEU A 190 -11.89 1.43 -0.15
N VAL A 191 -11.16 0.33 -0.39
CA VAL A 191 -10.67 -0.01 -1.74
C VAL A 191 -11.83 -0.13 -2.72
N ARG A 192 -12.93 -0.78 -2.29
CA ARG A 192 -14.12 -0.96 -3.13
C ARG A 192 -14.89 0.35 -3.34
N ALA A 193 -15.10 1.13 -2.29
CA ALA A 193 -15.84 2.39 -2.36
C ALA A 193 -15.14 3.42 -3.26
N GLU A 194 -13.81 3.52 -3.17
CA GLU A 194 -13.01 4.47 -3.94
C GLU A 194 -12.54 3.92 -5.29
N GLY A 195 -12.80 2.64 -5.60
CA GLY A 195 -12.36 2.00 -6.83
C GLY A 195 -10.84 1.92 -6.99
N LEU A 196 -10.10 1.79 -5.88
CA LEU A 196 -8.65 1.78 -5.88
C LEU A 196 -8.08 0.50 -6.49
N ALA A 197 -6.94 0.60 -7.15
CA ALA A 197 -6.09 -0.55 -7.43
C ALA A 197 -5.22 -0.81 -6.20
N ALA A 198 -5.36 -1.95 -5.52
CA ALA A 198 -4.66 -2.20 -4.27
C ALA A 198 -3.77 -3.44 -4.34
N LEU A 199 -2.53 -3.32 -3.85
CA LEU A 199 -1.60 -4.43 -3.63
C LEU A 199 -1.29 -4.53 -2.14
N VAL A 200 -1.66 -5.63 -1.52
CA VAL A 200 -1.51 -5.86 -0.08
C VAL A 200 -0.56 -7.02 0.15
N ALA A 201 0.64 -6.73 0.64
CA ALA A 201 1.55 -7.76 1.11
C ALA A 201 1.06 -8.30 2.45
N THR A 202 0.95 -9.61 2.56
CA THR A 202 0.59 -10.29 3.79
C THR A 202 1.11 -11.73 3.82
N HIS A 203 1.40 -12.23 5.01
CA HIS A 203 1.65 -13.65 5.25
C HIS A 203 0.39 -14.38 5.74
N ASN A 204 -0.71 -13.66 6.01
CA ASN A 204 -1.98 -14.23 6.43
C ASN A 204 -2.79 -14.67 5.21
N LEU A 205 -2.83 -15.99 4.97
CA LEU A 205 -3.53 -16.59 3.83
C LEU A 205 -5.06 -16.47 3.93
N GLU A 206 -5.64 -16.38 5.15
CA GLU A 206 -7.08 -16.17 5.33
C GLU A 206 -7.49 -14.78 4.83
N LEU A 207 -6.70 -13.74 5.14
CA LEU A 207 -6.94 -12.41 4.61
C LEU A 207 -6.68 -12.35 3.10
N ALA A 208 -5.63 -13.00 2.62
CA ALA A 208 -5.32 -13.07 1.19
C ALA A 208 -6.45 -13.74 0.38
N ALA A 209 -7.10 -14.78 0.93
CA ALA A 209 -8.22 -15.46 0.28
C ALA A 209 -9.47 -14.58 0.09
N ARG A 210 -9.57 -13.47 0.80
CA ARG A 210 -10.67 -12.49 0.69
C ARG A 210 -10.44 -11.45 -0.42
N MET A 211 -9.27 -11.46 -1.05
CA MET A 211 -8.90 -10.58 -2.16
C MET A 211 -9.26 -11.21 -3.51
N ASP A 212 -9.19 -10.44 -4.58
CA ASP A 212 -9.62 -10.90 -5.91
C ASP A 212 -8.71 -11.99 -6.47
N ARG A 213 -7.39 -11.85 -6.26
CA ARG A 213 -6.36 -12.85 -6.59
C ARG A 213 -5.11 -12.65 -5.74
N ALA A 214 -4.20 -13.59 -5.82
CA ALA A 214 -2.92 -13.53 -5.17
C ALA A 214 -1.75 -13.64 -6.15
N LEU A 215 -0.71 -12.88 -5.86
CA LEU A 215 0.63 -13.01 -6.43
C LEU A 215 1.51 -13.68 -5.38
N ILE A 216 2.22 -14.74 -5.76
CA ILE A 216 3.06 -15.52 -4.85
C ILE A 216 4.52 -15.22 -5.16
N LEU A 217 5.21 -14.56 -4.24
CA LEU A 217 6.65 -14.28 -4.35
C LEU A 217 7.43 -15.37 -3.60
N HIS A 218 8.11 -16.22 -4.34
CA HIS A 218 8.87 -17.34 -3.79
C HIS A 218 10.18 -17.54 -4.58
N GLU A 219 11.29 -17.71 -3.87
CA GLU A 219 12.64 -17.91 -4.46
C GLU A 219 12.97 -16.91 -5.58
N GLY A 220 12.67 -15.64 -5.34
CA GLY A 220 12.96 -14.57 -6.30
C GLY A 220 12.11 -14.57 -7.57
N LYS A 221 11.04 -15.36 -7.63
CA LYS A 221 10.09 -15.42 -8.73
C LYS A 221 8.69 -15.03 -8.28
N LEU A 222 7.95 -14.38 -9.16
CA LEU A 222 6.55 -14.06 -8.95
C LEU A 222 5.67 -15.02 -9.76
N LEU A 223 4.72 -15.66 -9.08
CA LEU A 223 3.74 -16.54 -9.69
C LEU A 223 2.35 -15.94 -9.52
N ASP A 224 1.50 -16.04 -10.53
CA ASP A 224 0.07 -15.71 -10.40
C ASP A 224 -0.64 -16.91 -9.76
N GLY A 225 -1.06 -16.75 -8.49
CA GLY A 225 -1.75 -17.77 -7.70
C GLY A 225 -3.26 -17.83 -7.97
N GLY A 226 -3.79 -16.93 -8.82
CA GLY A 226 -5.22 -16.82 -9.03
C GLY A 226 -5.99 -16.50 -7.74
N LYS A 227 -7.25 -16.91 -7.64
CA LYS A 227 -8.06 -16.74 -6.43
C LYS A 227 -7.70 -17.81 -5.41
N LEU A 228 -7.13 -17.44 -4.27
CA LEU A 228 -6.82 -18.35 -3.18
C LEU A 228 -8.13 -18.96 -2.64
N GLY A 229 -8.18 -20.28 -2.51
CA GLY A 229 -9.37 -21.01 -2.06
C GLY A 229 -10.32 -21.49 -3.18
N ALA A 230 -10.12 -21.11 -4.42
CA ALA A 230 -10.71 -21.81 -5.56
C ALA A 230 -9.98 -23.15 -5.71
N ARG A 231 -10.70 -24.28 -5.54
CA ARG A 231 -10.14 -25.61 -5.82
C ARG A 231 -9.58 -25.57 -7.25
N GLN A 232 -8.28 -25.82 -7.41
CA GLN A 232 -7.75 -26.15 -8.73
C GLN A 232 -8.52 -27.39 -9.20
N PRO A 233 -9.07 -27.39 -10.40
CA PRO A 233 -9.58 -28.63 -11.00
C PRO A 233 -8.41 -29.60 -11.13
N ALA A 234 -8.65 -30.83 -10.65
CA ALA A 234 -7.70 -31.94 -10.71
C ALA A 234 -7.29 -32.32 -12.13
#